data_86c98e6ffaec7cd9ebfb12863406b5e4
#
_entry.id   86c98e6ffaec7cd9ebfb12863406b5e4
#
_cell.length_a   1.000
_cell.length_b   1.000
_cell.length_c   1.000
_cell.angle_alpha   90.00
_cell.angle_beta   90.00
_cell.angle_gamma   90.00
#
_symmetry.space_group_name_H-M   'P 1'
#
loop_
_entity.id
_entity.type
_entity.pdbx_description
1 polymer ?
#
loop_
_entity_poly.entity_id
_entity_poly.type
_entity_poly.pdbx_seq_one_letter_code
_entity_poly.pdbx_strand_id
1 'polypeptide(L)'
;MLFNSFVFLTLFLPIALIVYYAAGARSPRFAASLLCLSSFVFYGAWAPAFVGLLAASIAFNYGMSRAILACAPRSRGRRAWLAAAICIDIGLLVRYKYWAAIAGALIEWLGLSSHGWFAHTSASVVLPLGVSFFTFTQIGYLLDCHAGIVKRSDALGFVQFVTFFPHLIAGPILHHKEMMTQFAQPETYRLRAENLSIGASVFAIGLAKKLLLADAIAPYADAGFAAPGALGAIPAWGTALAYAMQLYFDFSGYSDMAIGLAKMFGVRFPLNFNSPFKAASIIDFWQRWHMTLTRYL
;
A
#
# COMPACT_ATOMS: atom_id res chain seq x y z
N MET A 1 -11.00 -0.58 -7.13
CA MET A 1 -11.96 -1.53 -6.53
C MET A 1 -11.67 -1.65 -5.04
N LEU A 2 -12.65 -1.58 -4.13
CA LEU A 2 -12.42 -1.76 -2.69
C LEU A 2 -12.60 -3.23 -2.32
N PHE A 3 -11.90 -3.71 -1.28
CA PHE A 3 -12.00 -5.12 -0.83
C PHE A 3 -13.38 -5.49 -0.30
N ASN A 4 -14.12 -4.52 0.24
CA ASN A 4 -15.50 -4.68 0.73
C ASN A 4 -16.57 -4.45 -0.36
N SER A 5 -16.19 -4.19 -1.62
CA SER A 5 -17.16 -3.99 -2.69
C SER A 5 -17.75 -5.31 -3.19
N PHE A 6 -19.03 -5.30 -3.53
CA PHE A 6 -19.71 -6.47 -4.05
C PHE A 6 -19.03 -7.05 -5.29
N VAL A 7 -18.62 -6.21 -6.23
CA VAL A 7 -17.91 -6.63 -7.46
C VAL A 7 -16.58 -7.31 -7.15
N PHE A 8 -15.85 -6.83 -6.12
CA PHE A 8 -14.61 -7.48 -5.70
C PHE A 8 -14.87 -8.88 -5.15
N LEU A 9 -15.83 -9.01 -4.24
CA LEU A 9 -16.11 -10.25 -3.52
C LEU A 9 -16.72 -11.34 -4.42
N THR A 10 -17.64 -10.95 -5.31
CA THR A 10 -18.43 -11.91 -6.09
C THR A 10 -17.84 -12.20 -7.47
N LEU A 11 -17.08 -11.28 -8.03
CA LEU A 11 -16.55 -11.43 -9.40
C LEU A 11 -15.02 -11.47 -9.42
N PHE A 12 -14.37 -10.40 -8.96
CA PHE A 12 -12.92 -10.28 -9.13
C PHE A 12 -12.14 -11.35 -8.35
N LEU A 13 -12.40 -11.49 -7.04
CA LEU A 13 -11.63 -12.40 -6.18
C LEU A 13 -11.79 -13.86 -6.59
N PRO A 14 -13.02 -14.41 -6.85
CA PRO A 14 -13.17 -15.78 -7.30
C PRO A 14 -12.46 -16.03 -8.64
N ILE A 15 -12.61 -15.14 -9.63
CA ILE A 15 -11.96 -15.29 -10.92
C ILE A 15 -10.43 -15.24 -10.77
N ALA A 16 -9.90 -14.29 -10.00
CA ALA A 16 -8.46 -14.15 -9.76
C ALA A 16 -7.87 -15.41 -9.11
N LEU A 17 -8.56 -16.00 -8.12
CA LEU A 17 -8.12 -17.24 -7.47
C LEU A 17 -8.15 -18.43 -8.43
N ILE A 18 -9.24 -18.61 -9.19
CA ILE A 18 -9.37 -19.70 -10.16
C ILE A 18 -8.28 -19.60 -11.22
N VAL A 19 -8.11 -18.43 -11.82
CA VAL A 19 -7.11 -18.18 -12.87
C VAL A 19 -5.69 -18.38 -12.33
N TYR A 20 -5.39 -17.87 -11.13
CA TYR A 20 -4.09 -18.02 -10.49
C TYR A 20 -3.72 -19.49 -10.25
N TYR A 21 -4.60 -20.28 -9.64
CA TYR A 21 -4.29 -21.66 -9.33
C TYR A 21 -4.36 -22.58 -10.56
N ALA A 22 -5.26 -22.34 -11.51
CA ALA A 22 -5.28 -23.03 -12.79
C ALA A 22 -3.98 -22.81 -13.58
N ALA A 23 -3.46 -21.60 -13.58
CA ALA A 23 -2.18 -21.28 -14.16
C ALA A 23 -1.00 -21.89 -13.39
N GLY A 24 -1.07 -21.90 -12.06
CA GLY A 24 -0.07 -22.50 -11.17
C GLY A 24 0.13 -23.99 -11.40
N ALA A 25 -0.94 -24.70 -11.75
CA ALA A 25 -0.87 -26.10 -12.15
C ALA A 25 -0.03 -26.34 -13.42
N ARG A 26 0.09 -25.31 -14.29
CA ARG A 26 0.91 -25.39 -15.51
C ARG A 26 2.33 -24.85 -15.30
N SER A 27 2.44 -23.66 -14.72
CA SER A 27 3.74 -23.00 -14.50
C SER A 27 3.63 -21.91 -13.43
N PRO A 28 4.54 -21.89 -12.44
CA PRO A 28 4.64 -20.79 -11.46
C PRO A 28 4.82 -19.41 -12.11
N ARG A 29 5.63 -19.32 -13.18
CA ARG A 29 5.86 -18.05 -13.90
C ARG A 29 4.59 -17.56 -14.59
N PHE A 30 3.82 -18.45 -15.18
CA PHE A 30 2.55 -18.11 -15.82
C PHE A 30 1.53 -17.59 -14.80
N ALA A 31 1.42 -18.27 -13.64
CA ALA A 31 0.57 -17.82 -12.54
C ALA A 31 1.01 -16.44 -11.98
N ALA A 32 2.32 -16.23 -11.82
CA ALA A 32 2.88 -14.95 -11.42
C ALA A 32 2.51 -13.82 -12.40
N SER A 33 2.62 -14.08 -13.71
CA SER A 33 2.25 -13.09 -14.76
C SER A 33 0.75 -12.76 -14.73
N LEU A 34 -0.11 -13.76 -14.56
CA LEU A 34 -1.55 -13.55 -14.45
C LEU A 34 -1.95 -12.84 -13.15
N LEU A 35 -1.22 -13.09 -12.05
CA LEU A 35 -1.41 -12.36 -10.80
C LEU A 35 -1.02 -10.87 -10.95
N CYS A 36 0.08 -10.57 -11.64
CA CYS A 36 0.46 -9.19 -12.00
C CYS A 36 -0.64 -8.53 -12.85
N LEU A 37 -1.13 -9.22 -13.87
CA LEU A 37 -2.21 -8.71 -14.71
C LEU A 37 -3.48 -8.44 -13.91
N SER A 38 -3.89 -9.38 -13.05
CA SER A 38 -5.03 -9.20 -12.14
C SER A 38 -4.84 -7.99 -11.23
N SER A 39 -3.62 -7.76 -10.74
CA SER A 39 -3.30 -6.60 -9.90
C SER A 39 -3.41 -5.28 -10.67
N PHE A 40 -2.98 -5.23 -11.92
CA PHE A 40 -3.18 -4.06 -12.77
C PHE A 40 -4.68 -3.84 -13.09
N VAL A 41 -5.45 -4.90 -13.32
CA VAL A 41 -6.91 -4.81 -13.49
C VAL A 41 -7.57 -4.28 -12.21
N PHE A 42 -7.17 -4.78 -11.04
CA PHE A 42 -7.66 -4.30 -9.75
C PHE A 42 -7.39 -2.79 -9.57
N TYR A 43 -6.18 -2.34 -9.86
CA TYR A 43 -5.79 -0.95 -9.76
C TYR A 43 -6.52 -0.08 -10.79
N GLY A 44 -6.59 -0.54 -12.03
CA GLY A 44 -7.26 0.16 -13.12
C GLY A 44 -8.77 0.29 -12.95
N ALA A 45 -9.43 -0.66 -12.29
CA ALA A 45 -10.85 -0.57 -11.96
C ALA A 45 -11.17 0.55 -10.94
N TRP A 46 -10.17 1.07 -10.24
CA TRP A 46 -10.30 2.22 -9.34
C TRP A 46 -9.78 3.52 -9.97
N ALA A 47 -8.59 3.45 -10.57
CA ALA A 47 -7.85 4.61 -11.03
C ALA A 47 -7.27 4.39 -12.44
N PRO A 48 -8.13 4.27 -13.48
CA PRO A 48 -7.67 3.91 -14.82
C PRO A 48 -6.66 4.91 -15.39
N ALA A 49 -6.83 6.19 -15.12
CA ALA A 49 -5.93 7.26 -15.56
C ALA A 49 -4.49 7.11 -15.02
N PHE A 50 -4.29 6.39 -13.91
CA PHE A 50 -3.00 6.26 -13.24
C PHE A 50 -2.31 4.91 -13.45
N VAL A 51 -2.90 3.99 -14.22
CA VAL A 51 -2.28 2.70 -14.57
C VAL A 51 -0.95 2.94 -15.31
N GLY A 52 -0.94 3.88 -16.25
CA GLY A 52 0.27 4.28 -16.98
C GLY A 52 1.36 4.83 -16.05
N LEU A 53 0.99 5.63 -15.05
CA LEU A 53 1.92 6.16 -14.06
C LEU A 53 2.53 5.04 -13.21
N LEU A 54 1.71 4.11 -12.72
CA LEU A 54 2.18 2.95 -11.97
C LEU A 54 3.15 2.11 -12.79
N ALA A 55 2.80 1.80 -14.05
CA ALA A 55 3.65 1.02 -14.94
C ALA A 55 4.98 1.74 -15.26
N ALA A 56 4.93 3.05 -15.51
CA ALA A 56 6.12 3.86 -15.74
C ALA A 56 7.04 3.92 -14.51
N SER A 57 6.46 4.11 -13.30
CA SER A 57 7.20 4.09 -12.05
C SER A 57 7.89 2.74 -11.82
N ILE A 58 7.21 1.62 -12.08
CA ILE A 58 7.77 0.28 -11.97
C ILE A 58 8.92 0.09 -12.96
N ALA A 59 8.72 0.46 -14.23
CA ALA A 59 9.74 0.33 -15.26
C ALA A 59 10.99 1.18 -14.94
N PHE A 60 10.79 2.42 -14.48
CA PHE A 60 11.85 3.33 -14.05
C PHE A 60 12.64 2.72 -12.88
N ASN A 61 11.98 2.34 -11.80
CA ASN A 61 12.64 1.81 -10.60
C ASN A 61 13.31 0.45 -10.85
N TYR A 62 12.72 -0.39 -11.72
CA TYR A 62 13.40 -1.59 -12.19
C TYR A 62 14.71 -1.26 -12.95
N GLY A 63 14.66 -0.30 -13.88
CA GLY A 63 15.85 0.19 -14.60
C GLY A 63 16.92 0.73 -13.66
N MET A 64 16.52 1.54 -12.66
CA MET A 64 17.41 2.06 -11.64
C MET A 64 18.02 0.96 -10.75
N SER A 65 17.24 -0.06 -10.39
CA SER A 65 17.76 -1.21 -9.65
C SER A 65 18.87 -1.94 -10.41
N ARG A 66 18.69 -2.10 -11.75
CA ARG A 66 19.70 -2.70 -12.63
C ARG A 66 20.97 -1.85 -12.72
N ALA A 67 20.82 -0.52 -12.84
CA ALA A 67 21.97 0.42 -12.85
C ALA A 67 22.73 0.38 -11.53
N ILE A 68 22.05 0.37 -10.38
CA ILE A 68 22.66 0.24 -9.05
C ILE A 68 23.42 -1.08 -8.93
N LEU A 69 22.84 -2.19 -9.35
CA LEU A 69 23.46 -3.52 -9.26
C LEU A 69 24.63 -3.72 -10.23
N ALA A 70 24.66 -3.00 -11.36
CA ALA A 70 25.78 -3.02 -12.30
C ALA A 70 27.04 -2.29 -11.76
N CYS A 71 26.88 -1.42 -10.77
CA CYS A 71 28.00 -0.70 -10.15
C CYS A 71 28.68 -1.52 -9.07
N ALA A 72 29.99 -1.37 -8.93
CA ALA A 72 30.77 -2.00 -7.86
C ALA A 72 30.22 -1.61 -6.46
N PRO A 73 30.24 -2.53 -5.49
CA PRO A 73 29.82 -2.24 -4.13
C PRO A 73 30.56 -1.02 -3.55
N ARG A 74 29.80 -0.15 -2.86
CA ARG A 74 30.32 1.10 -2.23
C ARG A 74 30.89 2.14 -3.21
N SER A 75 30.75 1.98 -4.52
CA SER A 75 31.23 2.96 -5.52
C SER A 75 30.43 4.28 -5.47
N ARG A 76 31.05 5.38 -5.94
CA ARG A 76 30.34 6.67 -6.10
C ARG A 76 29.19 6.57 -7.09
N GLY A 77 29.36 5.80 -8.18
CA GLY A 77 28.29 5.58 -9.17
C GLY A 77 27.06 4.91 -8.57
N ARG A 78 27.26 3.90 -7.69
CA ARG A 78 26.17 3.22 -7.01
C ARG A 78 25.34 4.16 -6.12
N ARG A 79 26.02 5.09 -5.41
CA ARG A 79 25.34 6.13 -4.61
C ARG A 79 24.64 7.16 -5.48
N ALA A 80 25.26 7.57 -6.60
CA ALA A 80 24.68 8.54 -7.50
C ALA A 80 23.36 8.02 -8.14
N TRP A 81 23.34 6.77 -8.60
CA TRP A 81 22.12 6.16 -9.14
C TRP A 81 21.02 6.03 -8.10
N LEU A 82 21.36 5.62 -6.87
CA LEU A 82 20.40 5.57 -5.77
C LEU A 82 19.82 6.97 -5.46
N ALA A 83 20.70 7.98 -5.31
CA ALA A 83 20.26 9.34 -5.02
C ALA A 83 19.37 9.90 -6.13
N ALA A 84 19.74 9.69 -7.40
CA ALA A 84 18.93 10.11 -8.53
C ALA A 84 17.54 9.44 -8.53
N ALA A 85 17.48 8.14 -8.27
CA ALA A 85 16.20 7.41 -8.19
C ALA A 85 15.32 7.93 -7.05
N ILE A 86 15.86 8.09 -5.84
CA ILE A 86 15.12 8.61 -4.69
C ILE A 86 14.65 10.05 -4.95
N CYS A 87 15.48 10.91 -5.54
CA CYS A 87 15.08 12.28 -5.88
C CYS A 87 13.90 12.32 -6.87
N ILE A 88 13.90 11.44 -7.87
CA ILE A 88 12.81 11.36 -8.84
C ILE A 88 11.54 10.81 -8.18
N ASP A 89 11.64 9.77 -7.36
CA ASP A 89 10.50 9.19 -6.63
C ASP A 89 9.90 10.20 -5.64
N ILE A 90 10.73 10.94 -4.90
CA ILE A 90 10.27 12.02 -4.01
C ILE A 90 9.67 13.16 -4.84
N GLY A 91 10.28 13.53 -5.98
CA GLY A 91 9.73 14.52 -6.90
C GLY A 91 8.34 14.15 -7.40
N LEU A 92 8.10 12.87 -7.70
CA LEU A 92 6.78 12.34 -8.04
C LEU A 92 5.78 12.53 -6.89
N LEU A 93 6.17 12.19 -5.66
CA LEU A 93 5.33 12.39 -4.47
C LEU A 93 5.02 13.87 -4.23
N VAL A 94 6.04 14.74 -4.34
CA VAL A 94 5.86 16.19 -4.20
C VAL A 94 4.88 16.70 -5.26
N ARG A 95 5.02 16.28 -6.52
CA ARG A 95 4.15 16.69 -7.63
C ARG A 95 2.68 16.33 -7.41
N TYR A 96 2.41 15.12 -6.94
CA TYR A 96 1.02 14.64 -6.84
C TYR A 96 0.38 14.88 -5.47
N LYS A 97 1.16 14.92 -4.40
CA LYS A 97 0.60 14.99 -3.04
C LYS A 97 0.76 16.35 -2.38
N TYR A 98 1.89 17.03 -2.63
CA TYR A 98 2.25 18.23 -1.86
C TYR A 98 2.27 19.50 -2.71
N TRP A 99 2.30 19.37 -4.05
CA TRP A 99 2.50 20.53 -4.93
C TRP A 99 1.41 21.61 -4.75
N ALA A 100 0.15 21.23 -4.63
CA ALA A 100 -0.93 22.18 -4.44
C ALA A 100 -0.77 23.00 -3.15
N ALA A 101 -0.38 22.36 -2.05
CA ALA A 101 -0.13 23.02 -0.77
C ALA A 101 1.12 23.90 -0.83
N ILE A 102 2.21 23.40 -1.44
CA ILE A 102 3.47 24.18 -1.60
C ILE A 102 3.24 25.38 -2.50
N ALA A 103 2.59 25.21 -3.64
CA ALA A 103 2.30 26.31 -4.56
C ALA A 103 1.38 27.36 -3.92
N GLY A 104 0.35 26.94 -3.18
CA GLY A 104 -0.53 27.84 -2.44
C GLY A 104 0.24 28.67 -1.40
N ALA A 105 1.04 28.02 -0.58
CA ALA A 105 1.87 28.71 0.42
C ALA A 105 2.90 29.67 -0.21
N LEU A 106 3.50 29.29 -1.35
CA LEU A 106 4.42 30.17 -2.07
C LEU A 106 3.73 31.40 -2.68
N ILE A 107 2.52 31.22 -3.24
CA ILE A 107 1.71 32.33 -3.77
C ILE A 107 1.38 33.32 -2.65
N GLU A 108 0.95 32.82 -1.49
CA GLU A 108 0.63 33.63 -0.32
C GLU A 108 1.87 34.37 0.22
N TRP A 109 2.99 33.66 0.40
CA TRP A 109 4.22 34.21 0.96
C TRP A 109 4.88 35.24 0.05
N LEU A 110 4.83 35.05 -1.27
CA LEU A 110 5.43 35.95 -2.27
C LEU A 110 4.46 37.05 -2.70
N GLY A 111 3.22 37.10 -2.22
CA GLY A 111 2.21 38.09 -2.62
C GLY A 111 1.87 38.04 -4.11
N LEU A 112 2.01 36.87 -4.75
CA LEU A 112 1.77 36.70 -6.19
C LEU A 112 0.26 36.69 -6.46
N SER A 113 -0.14 37.34 -7.58
CA SER A 113 -1.55 37.27 -8.00
C SER A 113 -1.95 35.83 -8.31
N SER A 114 -3.14 35.45 -7.89
CA SER A 114 -3.74 34.11 -8.12
C SER A 114 -4.03 33.79 -9.61
N HIS A 115 -3.64 34.67 -10.54
CA HIS A 115 -3.89 34.61 -11.97
C HIS A 115 -2.60 34.38 -12.76
N GLY A 116 -1.91 33.28 -12.53
CA GLY A 116 -0.70 32.97 -13.27
C GLY A 116 -0.50 31.46 -13.46
N TRP A 117 0.61 31.09 -14.10
CA TRP A 117 1.01 29.70 -14.33
C TRP A 117 0.96 28.85 -13.04
N PHE A 118 1.32 29.43 -11.88
CA PHE A 118 1.22 28.78 -10.58
C PHE A 118 -0.21 28.46 -10.15
N ALA A 119 -1.18 29.31 -10.46
CA ALA A 119 -2.59 29.08 -10.14
C ALA A 119 -3.17 27.92 -10.98
N HIS A 120 -2.79 27.81 -12.25
CA HIS A 120 -3.19 26.67 -13.10
C HIS A 120 -2.53 25.37 -12.68
N THR A 121 -1.33 25.40 -12.11
CA THR A 121 -0.61 24.19 -11.64
C THR A 121 -1.04 23.74 -10.24
N SER A 122 -1.64 24.63 -9.44
CA SER A 122 -2.22 24.33 -8.13
C SER A 122 -3.67 23.79 -8.21
N ALA A 123 -4.32 23.95 -9.37
CA ALA A 123 -5.65 23.40 -9.60
C ALA A 123 -5.64 21.88 -9.36
N SER A 124 -6.55 21.42 -8.53
CA SER A 124 -6.81 20.06 -8.05
C SER A 124 -6.08 18.93 -8.80
N VAL A 125 -4.84 18.64 -8.39
CA VAL A 125 -4.15 17.45 -8.84
C VAL A 125 -4.85 16.26 -8.20
N VAL A 126 -5.53 15.45 -9.00
CA VAL A 126 -6.12 14.20 -8.52
C VAL A 126 -4.98 13.32 -8.00
N LEU A 127 -5.03 12.98 -6.70
CA LEU A 127 -4.01 12.15 -6.07
C LEU A 127 -4.11 10.71 -6.59
N PRO A 128 -3.04 10.16 -7.22
CA PRO A 128 -3.04 8.76 -7.61
C PRO A 128 -3.17 7.86 -6.39
N LEU A 129 -4.11 6.92 -6.44
CA LEU A 129 -4.32 6.00 -5.35
C LEU A 129 -3.05 5.17 -5.07
N GLY A 130 -2.65 5.09 -3.81
CA GLY A 130 -1.48 4.32 -3.39
C GLY A 130 -0.12 4.88 -3.83
N VAL A 131 -0.05 6.11 -4.43
CA VAL A 131 1.22 6.69 -4.92
C VAL A 131 2.31 6.71 -3.85
N SER A 132 1.97 7.10 -2.62
CA SER A 132 2.93 7.08 -1.50
C SER A 132 3.37 5.67 -1.17
N PHE A 133 2.45 4.71 -1.22
CA PHE A 133 2.70 3.34 -0.82
C PHE A 133 3.61 2.62 -1.82
N PHE A 134 3.28 2.63 -3.12
CA PHE A 134 4.12 1.96 -4.11
C PHE A 134 5.47 2.67 -4.30
N THR A 135 5.54 4.01 -4.18
CA THR A 135 6.82 4.73 -4.21
C THR A 135 7.70 4.34 -3.02
N PHE A 136 7.14 4.30 -1.81
CA PHE A 136 7.86 3.89 -0.61
C PHE A 136 8.39 2.46 -0.70
N THR A 137 7.57 1.53 -1.19
CA THR A 137 7.96 0.13 -1.44
C THR A 137 9.12 0.03 -2.43
N GLN A 138 9.10 0.83 -3.51
CA GLN A 138 10.15 0.84 -4.53
C GLN A 138 11.44 1.46 -4.01
N ILE A 139 11.38 2.56 -3.25
CA ILE A 139 12.56 3.15 -2.58
C ILE A 139 13.22 2.12 -1.65
N GLY A 140 12.43 1.39 -0.85
CA GLY A 140 12.94 0.33 0.01
C GLY A 140 13.69 -0.75 -0.78
N TYR A 141 13.15 -1.17 -1.91
CA TYR A 141 13.83 -2.12 -2.80
C TYR A 141 15.16 -1.58 -3.36
N LEU A 142 15.20 -0.30 -3.76
CA LEU A 142 16.44 0.33 -4.24
C LEU A 142 17.50 0.45 -3.13
N LEU A 143 17.09 0.75 -1.90
CA LEU A 143 17.97 0.75 -0.73
C LEU A 143 18.57 -0.64 -0.49
N ASP A 144 17.75 -1.69 -0.59
CA ASP A 144 18.21 -3.07 -0.46
C ASP A 144 19.14 -3.50 -1.61
N CYS A 145 18.89 -3.02 -2.84
CA CYS A 145 19.83 -3.16 -3.95
C CYS A 145 21.17 -2.48 -3.62
N HIS A 146 21.14 -1.26 -3.10
CA HIS A 146 22.34 -0.52 -2.72
C HIS A 146 23.09 -1.17 -1.57
N ALA A 147 22.40 -1.69 -0.57
CA ALA A 147 22.99 -2.41 0.56
C ALA A 147 23.60 -3.77 0.15
N GLY A 148 23.29 -4.28 -1.07
CA GLY A 148 23.76 -5.58 -1.54
C GLY A 148 22.95 -6.76 -1.01
N ILE A 149 21.80 -6.50 -0.40
CA ILE A 149 20.85 -7.52 0.05
C ILE A 149 20.20 -8.18 -1.17
N VAL A 150 19.82 -7.38 -2.17
CA VAL A 150 19.43 -7.86 -3.50
C VAL A 150 20.66 -8.06 -4.35
N LYS A 151 20.89 -9.30 -4.78
CA LYS A 151 22.04 -9.65 -5.64
C LYS A 151 21.68 -9.67 -7.12
N ARG A 152 20.43 -9.97 -7.46
CA ARG A 152 19.91 -10.01 -8.83
C ARG A 152 18.49 -9.46 -8.84
N SER A 153 18.19 -8.60 -9.80
CA SER A 153 16.84 -8.08 -10.02
C SER A 153 16.15 -8.92 -11.08
N ASP A 154 15.06 -9.59 -10.70
CA ASP A 154 14.15 -10.29 -11.61
C ASP A 154 12.95 -9.39 -11.93
N ALA A 155 12.67 -9.18 -13.22
CA ALA A 155 11.62 -8.26 -13.66
C ALA A 155 10.23 -8.71 -13.18
N LEU A 156 9.90 -9.99 -13.40
CA LEU A 156 8.59 -10.50 -13.01
C LEU A 156 8.40 -10.46 -11.50
N GLY A 157 9.41 -10.88 -10.73
CA GLY A 157 9.36 -10.83 -9.28
C GLY A 157 9.25 -9.39 -8.76
N PHE A 158 9.94 -8.42 -9.38
CA PHE A 158 9.82 -7.01 -8.99
C PHE A 158 8.43 -6.44 -9.28
N VAL A 159 7.88 -6.69 -10.49
CA VAL A 159 6.52 -6.29 -10.84
C VAL A 159 5.52 -6.90 -9.86
N GLN A 160 5.63 -8.21 -9.62
CA GLN A 160 4.75 -8.92 -8.68
C GLN A 160 4.85 -8.35 -7.26
N PHE A 161 6.06 -8.04 -6.79
CA PHE A 161 6.28 -7.42 -5.49
C PHE A 161 5.59 -6.06 -5.38
N VAL A 162 5.74 -5.18 -6.36
CA VAL A 162 5.16 -3.84 -6.32
C VAL A 162 3.65 -3.86 -6.53
N THR A 163 3.15 -4.70 -7.45
CA THR A 163 1.74 -4.67 -7.87
C THR A 163 0.82 -5.58 -7.08
N PHE A 164 1.32 -6.51 -6.28
CA PHE A 164 0.49 -7.49 -5.58
C PHE A 164 -0.68 -6.82 -4.86
N PHE A 165 -1.88 -6.94 -5.42
CA PHE A 165 -3.04 -6.12 -5.07
C PHE A 165 -3.44 -6.16 -3.58
N PRO A 166 -3.22 -7.25 -2.79
CA PRO A 166 -3.55 -7.24 -1.38
C PRO A 166 -2.81 -6.16 -0.56
N HIS A 167 -1.60 -5.76 -0.99
CA HIS A 167 -0.86 -4.71 -0.30
C HIS A 167 -0.70 -3.41 -1.08
N LEU A 168 -0.99 -3.40 -2.39
CA LEU A 168 -0.66 -2.30 -3.31
C LEU A 168 -1.16 -0.91 -2.87
N ILE A 169 -2.31 -0.82 -2.20
CA ILE A 169 -2.95 0.45 -1.87
C ILE A 169 -2.60 0.91 -0.46
N ALA A 170 -2.77 0.07 0.56
CA ALA A 170 -2.60 0.41 1.97
C ALA A 170 -2.39 -0.83 2.87
N GLY A 171 -1.90 -1.94 2.33
CA GLY A 171 -1.63 -3.16 3.08
C GLY A 171 -0.44 -3.04 4.04
N PRO A 172 -0.06 -4.12 4.73
CA PRO A 172 1.17 -4.16 5.51
C PRO A 172 2.38 -3.78 4.67
N ILE A 173 3.28 -2.94 5.21
CA ILE A 173 4.54 -2.59 4.56
C ILE A 173 5.49 -3.78 4.68
N LEU A 174 5.96 -4.28 3.54
CA LEU A 174 6.73 -5.50 3.47
C LEU A 174 8.11 -5.24 2.88
N HIS A 175 9.13 -5.85 3.48
CA HIS A 175 10.42 -5.92 2.83
C HIS A 175 10.36 -6.88 1.63
N HIS A 176 11.05 -6.52 0.53
CA HIS A 176 11.08 -7.35 -0.67
C HIS A 176 11.50 -8.79 -0.36
N LYS A 177 12.43 -8.98 0.57
CA LYS A 177 12.92 -10.31 0.98
C LYS A 177 11.81 -11.19 1.54
N GLU A 178 10.84 -10.62 2.27
CA GLU A 178 9.73 -11.38 2.86
C GLU A 178 8.76 -11.89 1.79
N MET A 179 8.54 -11.12 0.72
CA MET A 179 7.62 -11.50 -0.36
C MET A 179 8.30 -12.27 -1.49
N MET A 180 9.42 -11.77 -2.01
CA MET A 180 10.07 -12.36 -3.18
C MET A 180 10.58 -13.78 -2.91
N THR A 181 10.99 -14.09 -1.66
CA THR A 181 11.35 -15.47 -1.28
C THR A 181 10.15 -16.41 -1.35
N GLN A 182 8.95 -15.95 -0.99
CA GLN A 182 7.73 -16.75 -1.07
C GLN A 182 7.27 -16.91 -2.53
N PHE A 183 7.35 -15.86 -3.34
CA PHE A 183 7.02 -15.94 -4.78
C PHE A 183 8.01 -16.80 -5.58
N ALA A 184 9.23 -16.98 -5.10
CA ALA A 184 10.19 -17.88 -5.72
C ALA A 184 9.88 -19.37 -5.46
N GLN A 185 9.01 -19.69 -4.50
CA GLN A 185 8.66 -21.06 -4.14
C GLN A 185 7.51 -21.58 -5.02
N PRO A 186 7.66 -22.71 -5.73
CA PRO A 186 6.60 -23.29 -6.53
C PRO A 186 5.34 -23.65 -5.72
N GLU A 187 5.51 -23.92 -4.42
CA GLU A 187 4.43 -24.27 -3.48
C GLU A 187 3.44 -23.11 -3.29
N THR A 188 3.88 -21.86 -3.45
CA THR A 188 3.02 -20.67 -3.37
C THR A 188 1.91 -20.69 -4.42
N TYR A 189 2.19 -21.30 -5.58
CA TYR A 189 1.25 -21.39 -6.71
C TYR A 189 0.39 -22.64 -6.70
N ARG A 190 0.46 -23.45 -5.63
CA ARG A 190 -0.36 -24.65 -5.48
C ARG A 190 -1.56 -24.40 -4.60
N LEU A 191 -2.72 -24.84 -5.04
CA LEU A 191 -3.95 -24.76 -4.26
C LEU A 191 -3.84 -25.61 -2.99
N ARG A 192 -4.04 -24.97 -1.83
CA ARG A 192 -4.12 -25.61 -0.52
C ARG A 192 -5.41 -25.17 0.17
N ALA A 193 -6.29 -26.10 0.47
CA ALA A 193 -7.56 -25.82 1.14
C ALA A 193 -7.37 -25.09 2.48
N GLU A 194 -6.31 -25.44 3.22
CA GLU A 194 -5.94 -24.76 4.47
C GLU A 194 -5.68 -23.28 4.26
N ASN A 195 -4.93 -22.90 3.20
CA ASN A 195 -4.65 -21.50 2.90
C ASN A 195 -5.91 -20.72 2.54
N LEU A 196 -6.82 -21.35 1.80
CA LEU A 196 -8.12 -20.75 1.45
C LEU A 196 -9.00 -20.57 2.69
N SER A 197 -9.15 -21.59 3.54
CA SER A 197 -10.02 -21.51 4.71
C SER A 197 -9.50 -20.50 5.74
N ILE A 198 -8.21 -20.53 6.07
CA ILE A 198 -7.60 -19.55 6.99
C ILE A 198 -7.69 -18.16 6.39
N GLY A 199 -7.33 -18.01 5.11
CA GLY A 199 -7.38 -16.72 4.43
C GLY A 199 -8.78 -16.12 4.38
N ALA A 200 -9.79 -16.91 4.05
CA ALA A 200 -11.19 -16.51 4.05
C ALA A 200 -11.68 -16.12 5.45
N SER A 201 -11.32 -16.88 6.48
CA SER A 201 -11.68 -16.55 7.87
C SER A 201 -11.07 -15.22 8.33
N VAL A 202 -9.79 -15.01 8.09
CA VAL A 202 -9.11 -13.73 8.45
C VAL A 202 -9.70 -12.57 7.65
N PHE A 203 -9.96 -12.78 6.36
CA PHE A 203 -10.62 -11.77 5.53
C PHE A 203 -12.01 -11.42 6.04
N ALA A 204 -12.84 -12.40 6.42
CA ALA A 204 -14.17 -12.19 6.96
C ALA A 204 -14.15 -11.42 8.29
N ILE A 205 -13.18 -11.70 9.17
CA ILE A 205 -12.97 -10.95 10.41
C ILE A 205 -12.61 -9.49 10.09
N GLY A 206 -11.70 -9.25 9.14
CA GLY A 206 -11.33 -7.90 8.70
C GLY A 206 -12.53 -7.14 8.11
N LEU A 207 -13.32 -7.81 7.26
CA LEU A 207 -14.53 -7.25 6.68
C LEU A 207 -15.57 -6.89 7.75
N ALA A 208 -15.77 -7.76 8.75
CA ALA A 208 -16.66 -7.49 9.88
C ALA A 208 -16.18 -6.27 10.70
N LYS A 209 -14.88 -6.15 10.97
CA LYS A 209 -14.31 -4.94 11.63
C LYS A 209 -14.63 -3.67 10.84
N LYS A 210 -14.48 -3.71 9.51
CA LYS A 210 -14.78 -2.57 8.63
C LYS A 210 -16.26 -2.22 8.64
N LEU A 211 -17.13 -3.18 8.30
CA LEU A 211 -18.55 -2.92 8.07
C LEU A 211 -19.35 -2.75 9.36
N LEU A 212 -19.09 -3.61 10.37
CA LEU A 212 -19.92 -3.65 11.58
C LEU A 212 -19.42 -2.74 12.69
N LEU A 213 -18.12 -2.41 12.70
CA LEU A 213 -17.55 -1.56 13.75
C LEU A 213 -17.13 -0.19 13.20
N ALA A 214 -16.21 -0.12 12.23
CA ALA A 214 -15.69 1.15 11.75
C ALA A 214 -16.78 2.01 11.09
N ASP A 215 -17.49 1.46 10.10
CA ASP A 215 -18.50 2.20 9.35
C ASP A 215 -19.75 2.53 10.21
N ALA A 216 -20.07 1.68 11.21
CA ALA A 216 -21.16 1.97 12.15
C ALA A 216 -20.82 3.11 13.13
N ILE A 217 -19.55 3.28 13.50
CA ILE A 217 -19.10 4.33 14.41
C ILE A 217 -18.84 5.66 13.67
N ALA A 218 -18.48 5.61 12.39
CA ALA A 218 -18.08 6.77 11.60
C ALA A 218 -19.07 7.96 11.67
N PRO A 219 -20.40 7.79 11.57
CA PRO A 219 -21.34 8.91 11.63
C PRO A 219 -21.30 9.71 12.94
N TYR A 220 -20.99 9.05 14.05
CA TYR A 220 -20.86 9.72 15.36
C TYR A 220 -19.61 10.58 15.46
N ALA A 221 -18.49 10.07 14.92
CA ALA A 221 -17.24 10.83 14.83
C ALA A 221 -17.40 12.02 13.89
N ASP A 222 -17.93 11.80 12.69
CA ASP A 222 -18.12 12.84 11.66
C ASP A 222 -19.04 13.96 12.14
N ALA A 223 -20.16 13.63 12.78
CA ALA A 223 -21.08 14.63 13.34
C ALA A 223 -20.42 15.51 14.41
N GLY A 224 -19.61 14.91 15.28
CA GLY A 224 -18.90 15.65 16.31
C GLY A 224 -17.82 16.57 15.76
N PHE A 225 -17.03 16.11 14.79
CA PHE A 225 -15.98 16.92 14.15
C PHE A 225 -16.56 17.99 13.16
N ALA A 226 -17.80 17.83 12.70
CA ALA A 226 -18.45 18.85 11.87
C ALA A 226 -18.77 20.14 12.65
N ALA A 227 -19.02 20.05 13.96
CA ALA A 227 -19.37 21.21 14.78
C ALA A 227 -18.64 21.18 16.17
N PRO A 228 -17.30 21.22 16.20
CA PRO A 228 -16.52 21.02 17.44
C PRO A 228 -16.78 22.10 18.49
N GLY A 229 -17.07 23.34 18.08
CA GLY A 229 -17.37 24.46 19.00
C GLY A 229 -18.73 24.39 19.70
N ALA A 230 -19.64 23.51 19.21
CA ALA A 230 -20.96 23.32 19.82
C ALA A 230 -20.99 22.16 20.85
N LEU A 231 -19.88 21.43 21.02
CA LEU A 231 -19.83 20.26 21.88
C LEU A 231 -19.49 20.64 23.33
N GLY A 232 -20.30 20.16 24.29
CA GLY A 232 -19.91 20.12 25.70
C GLY A 232 -18.80 19.05 25.93
N ALA A 233 -18.22 19.05 27.14
CA ALA A 233 -17.10 18.17 27.45
C ALA A 233 -17.36 16.66 27.23
N ILE A 234 -18.54 16.16 27.65
CA ILE A 234 -18.90 14.74 27.51
C ILE A 234 -19.06 14.34 26.02
N PRO A 235 -19.84 15.06 25.19
CA PRO A 235 -19.92 14.79 23.75
C PRO A 235 -18.58 14.91 23.04
N ALA A 236 -17.71 15.85 23.41
CA ALA A 236 -16.36 15.99 22.84
C ALA A 236 -15.49 14.74 23.09
N TRP A 237 -15.49 14.22 24.32
CA TRP A 237 -14.82 12.96 24.63
C TRP A 237 -15.44 11.77 23.89
N GLY A 238 -16.77 11.70 23.81
CA GLY A 238 -17.47 10.69 23.00
C GLY A 238 -17.04 10.70 21.55
N THR A 239 -16.96 11.89 20.94
CA THR A 239 -16.49 12.09 19.56
C THR A 239 -15.04 11.61 19.37
N ALA A 240 -14.14 12.01 20.27
CA ALA A 240 -12.73 11.61 20.22
C ALA A 240 -12.54 10.09 20.33
N LEU A 241 -13.26 9.45 21.23
CA LEU A 241 -13.24 8.00 21.40
C LEU A 241 -13.86 7.28 20.19
N ALA A 242 -14.97 7.77 19.66
CA ALA A 242 -15.59 7.24 18.45
C ALA A 242 -14.61 7.29 17.26
N TYR A 243 -13.93 8.43 17.06
CA TYR A 243 -12.92 8.57 16.01
C TYR A 243 -11.73 7.63 16.21
N ALA A 244 -11.22 7.49 17.44
CA ALA A 244 -10.12 6.58 17.75
C ALA A 244 -10.48 5.12 17.42
N MET A 245 -11.70 4.70 17.78
CA MET A 245 -12.20 3.35 17.49
C MET A 245 -12.47 3.15 15.99
N GLN A 246 -13.08 4.13 15.33
CA GLN A 246 -13.27 4.13 13.88
C GLN A 246 -11.95 3.95 13.17
N LEU A 247 -10.94 4.78 13.44
CA LEU A 247 -9.62 4.72 12.83
C LEU A 247 -8.96 3.36 13.05
N TYR A 248 -9.04 2.82 14.25
CA TYR A 248 -8.49 1.51 14.57
C TYR A 248 -9.18 0.37 13.82
N PHE A 249 -10.50 0.30 13.86
CA PHE A 249 -11.23 -0.79 13.21
C PHE A 249 -11.19 -0.69 11.70
N ASP A 250 -11.20 0.53 11.14
CA ASP A 250 -11.03 0.75 9.70
C ASP A 250 -9.67 0.24 9.21
N PHE A 251 -8.60 0.70 9.82
CA PHE A 251 -7.26 0.33 9.38
C PHE A 251 -6.87 -1.11 9.75
N SER A 252 -7.22 -1.59 10.94
CA SER A 252 -6.97 -2.99 11.30
C SER A 252 -7.82 -3.95 10.47
N GLY A 253 -9.08 -3.59 10.16
CA GLY A 253 -9.95 -4.36 9.29
C GLY A 253 -9.40 -4.47 7.88
N TYR A 254 -8.91 -3.35 7.32
CA TYR A 254 -8.25 -3.37 6.01
C TYR A 254 -6.99 -4.25 6.02
N SER A 255 -6.17 -4.13 7.07
CA SER A 255 -4.95 -4.95 7.21
C SER A 255 -5.27 -6.44 7.33
N ASP A 256 -6.30 -6.83 8.08
CA ASP A 256 -6.72 -8.23 8.20
C ASP A 256 -7.28 -8.75 6.87
N MET A 257 -8.06 -7.94 6.14
CA MET A 257 -8.51 -8.31 4.77
C MET A 257 -7.30 -8.54 3.85
N ALA A 258 -6.29 -7.67 3.89
CA ALA A 258 -5.07 -7.82 3.10
C ALA A 258 -4.27 -9.08 3.46
N ILE A 259 -4.14 -9.38 4.76
CA ILE A 259 -3.49 -10.61 5.26
C ILE A 259 -4.27 -11.84 4.81
N GLY A 260 -5.59 -11.82 4.93
CA GLY A 260 -6.46 -12.90 4.49
C GLY A 260 -6.37 -13.16 2.99
N LEU A 261 -6.41 -12.10 2.18
CA LEU A 261 -6.22 -12.17 0.72
C LEU A 261 -4.86 -12.76 0.37
N ALA A 262 -3.77 -12.23 0.94
CA ALA A 262 -2.44 -12.76 0.68
C ALA A 262 -2.35 -14.26 1.01
N LYS A 263 -2.94 -14.68 2.13
CA LYS A 263 -2.99 -16.07 2.54
C LYS A 263 -3.76 -16.95 1.56
N MET A 264 -4.88 -16.46 1.00
CA MET A 264 -5.62 -17.17 -0.06
C MET A 264 -4.78 -17.39 -1.32
N PHE A 265 -3.82 -16.49 -1.63
CA PHE A 265 -2.84 -16.64 -2.72
C PHE A 265 -1.56 -17.39 -2.31
N GLY A 266 -1.55 -18.04 -1.15
CA GLY A 266 -0.39 -18.79 -0.67
C GLY A 266 0.74 -17.96 -0.08
N VAL A 267 0.53 -16.65 0.10
CA VAL A 267 1.53 -15.70 0.63
C VAL A 267 1.20 -15.34 2.08
N ARG A 268 2.21 -15.33 2.93
CA ARG A 268 2.06 -14.95 4.35
C ARG A 268 2.50 -13.52 4.56
N PHE A 269 1.59 -12.70 5.09
CA PHE A 269 1.89 -11.35 5.56
C PHE A 269 2.06 -11.33 7.08
N PRO A 270 2.91 -10.45 7.61
CA PRO A 270 3.00 -10.20 9.04
C PRO A 270 1.77 -9.47 9.57
N LEU A 271 1.51 -9.63 10.87
CA LEU A 271 0.49 -8.86 11.56
C LEU A 271 0.87 -7.37 11.59
N ASN A 272 -0.13 -6.52 11.43
CA ASN A 272 0.06 -5.06 11.44
C ASN A 272 -0.46 -4.40 12.72
N PHE A 273 -1.35 -5.08 13.45
CA PHE A 273 -1.92 -4.63 14.72
C PHE A 273 -1.94 -5.73 15.76
N ASN A 274 -1.60 -5.41 17.00
CA ASN A 274 -1.65 -6.32 18.13
C ASN A 274 -2.30 -5.65 19.35
N SER A 275 -3.64 -5.44 19.30
CA SER A 275 -4.42 -4.82 20.38
C SER A 275 -3.76 -3.55 20.96
N PRO A 276 -3.54 -2.48 20.16
CA PRO A 276 -2.75 -1.31 20.57
C PRO A 276 -3.31 -0.57 21.77
N PHE A 277 -4.63 -0.57 21.96
CA PHE A 277 -5.27 0.09 23.12
C PHE A 277 -5.12 -0.67 24.45
N LYS A 278 -4.47 -1.86 24.44
CA LYS A 278 -4.03 -2.57 25.65
C LYS A 278 -2.61 -2.18 26.09
N ALA A 279 -1.97 -1.25 25.37
CA ALA A 279 -0.62 -0.82 25.69
C ALA A 279 -0.53 -0.14 27.05
N ALA A 280 0.53 -0.47 27.80
CA ALA A 280 0.81 0.13 29.10
C ALA A 280 1.67 1.40 29.00
N SER A 281 2.24 1.69 27.84
CA SER A 281 3.05 2.89 27.57
C SER A 281 2.93 3.31 26.11
N ILE A 282 3.36 4.54 25.79
CA ILE A 282 3.39 5.04 24.40
C ILE A 282 4.37 4.23 23.53
N ILE A 283 5.46 3.72 24.10
CA ILE A 283 6.40 2.86 23.40
C ILE A 283 5.73 1.53 23.04
N ASP A 284 5.04 0.90 24.01
CA ASP A 284 4.29 -0.34 23.80
C ASP A 284 3.15 -0.13 22.78
N PHE A 285 2.49 1.06 22.80
CA PHE A 285 1.47 1.41 21.82
C PHE A 285 2.02 1.36 20.39
N TRP A 286 3.14 2.02 20.10
CA TRP A 286 3.74 2.03 18.77
C TRP A 286 4.32 0.66 18.35
N GLN A 287 4.68 -0.19 19.30
CA GLN A 287 5.07 -1.58 19.02
C GLN A 287 3.89 -2.48 18.66
N ARG A 288 2.65 -2.03 18.89
CA ARG A 288 1.38 -2.74 18.61
C ARG A 288 0.56 -2.11 17.49
N TRP A 289 0.76 -0.83 17.24
CA TRP A 289 0.10 -0.06 16.19
C TRP A 289 0.97 -0.03 14.94
N HIS A 290 0.39 -0.42 13.77
CA HIS A 290 1.07 -0.37 12.47
C HIS A 290 2.49 -0.96 12.51
N MET A 291 2.60 -2.16 13.06
CA MET A 291 3.85 -2.85 13.39
C MET A 291 4.80 -2.96 12.19
N THR A 292 4.24 -3.09 10.98
CA THR A 292 5.03 -3.19 9.76
C THR A 292 5.71 -1.88 9.40
N LEU A 293 5.08 -0.73 9.66
CA LEU A 293 5.72 0.58 9.50
C LEU A 293 6.83 0.78 10.54
N THR A 294 6.56 0.46 11.81
CA THR A 294 7.55 0.59 12.90
C THR A 294 8.80 -0.25 12.65
N ARG A 295 8.65 -1.45 12.03
CA ARG A 295 9.81 -2.28 11.65
C ARG A 295 10.56 -1.76 10.43
N TYR A 296 9.88 -1.03 9.58
CA TYR A 296 10.46 -0.51 8.35
C TYR A 296 11.30 0.75 8.60
N LEU A 297 10.90 1.61 9.53
CA LEU A 297 11.61 2.83 9.96
C LEU A 297 12.78 2.51 10.88
#